data_05e4e52314395fe2b2a042d30eb1e70d
#
_entry.id   05e4e52314395fe2b2a042d30eb1e70d
#
_cell.length_a   1.000
_cell.length_b   1.000
_cell.length_c   1.000
_cell.angle_alpha   90.00
_cell.angle_beta   90.00
_cell.angle_gamma   90.00
#
_symmetry.space_group_name_H-M   'P 1'
#
loop_
_entity.id
_entity.type
_entity.pdbx_description
1 polymer ?
#
loop_
_entity_poly.entity_id
_entity_poly.type
_entity_poly.pdbx_seq_one_letter_code
_entity_poly.pdbx_strand_id
1 'polypeptide(L)'
;MSRELLRAVGSKEDEELFQASMGIYLFNRDVLVKCLDNDLFDFGKDIIPHSIKDRQVNAFIFQGYWEDIGTVRAFYEANLDLTDLVPEYSFFDTEAPIYTHPRFLPGSKVNGAALRQAIISDGCIISDAHIERSVIGIRSIIQSGATIRNSVIMGADYFEQDRPGAADVPPIGVGRNCVVDRAIIDKNARIADGVVITPEGKAANLDADNYFIRDGIVIVPKNAVIPPGVWI
;
A
#
# COMPACT_ATOMS: atom_id res chain seq x y z
N MET A 1 -18.33 -14.78 -22.15
CA MET A 1 -17.26 -14.54 -23.14
C MET A 1 -17.09 -15.78 -24.00
N SER A 2 -16.88 -15.65 -25.32
CA SER A 2 -16.74 -16.83 -26.18
C SER A 2 -15.36 -17.47 -25.98
N ARG A 3 -15.28 -18.82 -26.09
CA ARG A 3 -14.01 -19.55 -26.04
C ARG A 3 -12.96 -19.08 -27.08
N GLU A 4 -13.41 -18.48 -28.16
CA GLU A 4 -12.56 -17.89 -29.19
C GLU A 4 -11.79 -16.65 -28.72
N LEU A 5 -12.43 -15.81 -27.89
CA LEU A 5 -11.78 -14.62 -27.30
C LEU A 5 -10.71 -15.01 -26.26
N LEU A 6 -10.96 -16.07 -25.48
CA LEU A 6 -9.98 -16.61 -24.52
C LEU A 6 -8.73 -17.18 -25.23
N ARG A 7 -8.90 -17.86 -26.36
CA ARG A 7 -7.78 -18.36 -27.18
C ARG A 7 -6.97 -17.22 -27.80
N ALA A 8 -7.61 -16.11 -28.19
CA ALA A 8 -6.94 -14.96 -28.78
C ALA A 8 -6.03 -14.22 -27.79
N VAL A 9 -6.23 -14.37 -26.48
CA VAL A 9 -5.39 -13.78 -25.42
C VAL A 9 -4.35 -14.76 -24.86
N GLY A 10 -4.16 -15.94 -25.48
CA GLY A 10 -3.07 -16.85 -25.15
C GLY A 10 -3.28 -17.72 -23.91
N SER A 11 -4.53 -17.89 -23.45
CA SER A 11 -4.83 -18.80 -22.34
C SER A 11 -4.56 -20.27 -22.72
N LYS A 12 -3.97 -21.03 -21.81
CA LYS A 12 -3.88 -22.49 -21.92
C LYS A 12 -5.27 -23.09 -21.73
N GLU A 13 -5.54 -24.22 -22.39
CA GLU A 13 -6.89 -24.82 -22.47
C GLU A 13 -7.56 -25.15 -21.12
N ASP A 14 -6.79 -25.15 -20.02
CA ASP A 14 -7.25 -25.51 -18.66
C ASP A 14 -7.36 -24.30 -17.69
N GLU A 15 -7.07 -23.08 -18.11
CA GLU A 15 -7.22 -21.88 -17.27
C GLU A 15 -8.54 -21.17 -17.59
N GLU A 16 -9.47 -21.12 -16.63
CA GLU A 16 -10.65 -20.25 -16.71
C GLU A 16 -10.22 -18.79 -16.50
N LEU A 17 -9.85 -18.12 -17.59
CA LEU A 17 -9.54 -16.69 -17.58
C LEU A 17 -10.81 -15.85 -17.71
N PHE A 18 -11.02 -14.96 -16.77
CA PHE A 18 -12.11 -13.99 -16.81
C PHE A 18 -11.54 -12.59 -17.10
N GLN A 19 -12.21 -11.84 -17.97
CA GLN A 19 -11.89 -10.43 -18.15
C GLN A 19 -12.41 -9.63 -16.96
N ALA A 20 -11.50 -8.95 -16.27
CA ALA A 20 -11.82 -7.98 -15.24
C ALA A 20 -11.76 -6.55 -15.79
N SER A 21 -12.61 -5.68 -15.30
CA SER A 21 -12.54 -4.26 -15.62
C SER A 21 -11.41 -3.62 -14.80
N MET A 22 -10.52 -2.91 -15.46
CA MET A 22 -9.47 -2.12 -14.82
C MET A 22 -9.99 -0.80 -14.21
N GLY A 23 -11.28 -0.52 -14.32
CA GLY A 23 -11.87 0.74 -13.86
C GLY A 23 -11.53 1.96 -14.74
N ILE A 24 -10.97 1.75 -15.93
CA ILE A 24 -10.55 2.81 -16.85
C ILE A 24 -11.48 2.80 -18.05
N TYR A 25 -12.16 3.93 -18.31
CA TYR A 25 -13.16 4.05 -19.36
C TYR A 25 -12.93 5.29 -20.21
N LEU A 26 -13.14 5.15 -21.51
CA LEU A 26 -13.16 6.25 -22.47
C LEU A 26 -14.57 6.40 -23.05
N PHE A 27 -15.12 7.59 -22.96
CA PHE A 27 -16.43 7.91 -23.47
C PHE A 27 -16.40 9.08 -24.45
N ASN A 28 -17.24 9.03 -25.45
CA ASN A 28 -17.69 10.27 -26.09
C ASN A 28 -18.45 11.10 -25.05
N ARG A 29 -18.16 12.40 -24.94
CA ARG A 29 -18.74 13.30 -23.95
C ARG A 29 -20.27 13.21 -23.90
N ASP A 30 -20.95 13.33 -25.07
CA ASP A 30 -22.41 13.35 -25.14
C ASP A 30 -23.03 11.99 -24.75
N VAL A 31 -22.29 10.90 -24.98
CA VAL A 31 -22.67 9.55 -24.52
C VAL A 31 -22.55 9.46 -23.00
N LEU A 32 -21.45 9.93 -22.43
CA LEU A 32 -21.24 9.93 -20.99
C LEU A 32 -22.35 10.71 -20.26
N VAL A 33 -22.65 11.94 -20.71
CA VAL A 33 -23.71 12.77 -20.12
C VAL A 33 -25.03 12.01 -20.10
N LYS A 34 -25.42 11.36 -21.23
CA LYS A 34 -26.64 10.56 -21.30
C LYS A 34 -26.59 9.29 -20.42
N CYS A 35 -25.42 8.67 -20.25
CA CYS A 35 -25.26 7.50 -19.39
C CYS A 35 -25.34 7.85 -17.90
N LEU A 36 -25.09 9.10 -17.53
CA LEU A 36 -25.15 9.60 -16.15
C LEU A 36 -26.48 10.29 -15.80
N ASP A 37 -27.38 10.47 -16.77
CA ASP A 37 -28.72 11.03 -16.55
C ASP A 37 -29.69 9.97 -16.00
N ASN A 38 -29.36 9.46 -14.81
CA ASN A 38 -30.12 8.45 -14.08
C ASN A 38 -29.61 8.37 -12.61
N ASP A 39 -30.20 7.49 -11.80
CA ASP A 39 -29.87 7.29 -10.39
C ASP A 39 -28.87 6.13 -10.15
N LEU A 40 -28.11 5.71 -11.17
CA LEU A 40 -27.09 4.66 -11.04
C LEU A 40 -25.78 5.21 -10.46
N PHE A 41 -25.12 4.44 -9.59
CA PHE A 41 -23.96 4.91 -8.82
C PHE A 41 -22.63 4.24 -9.18
N ASP A 42 -22.64 3.05 -9.76
CA ASP A 42 -21.43 2.26 -10.01
C ASP A 42 -21.23 2.03 -11.51
N PHE A 43 -20.06 2.42 -12.03
CA PHE A 43 -19.74 2.24 -13.45
C PHE A 43 -19.68 0.76 -13.83
N GLY A 44 -19.03 -0.07 -13.03
CA GLY A 44 -18.80 -1.48 -13.33
C GLY A 44 -20.05 -2.35 -13.16
N LYS A 45 -20.83 -2.08 -12.11
CA LYS A 45 -22.02 -2.88 -11.77
C LYS A 45 -23.30 -2.41 -12.48
N ASP A 46 -23.41 -1.10 -12.69
CA ASP A 46 -24.66 -0.50 -13.17
C ASP A 46 -24.54 0.12 -14.56
N ILE A 47 -23.69 1.15 -14.72
CA ILE A 47 -23.67 2.00 -15.92
C ILE A 47 -23.19 1.23 -17.15
N ILE A 48 -22.08 0.50 -17.05
CA ILE A 48 -21.54 -0.27 -18.19
C ILE A 48 -22.47 -1.41 -18.59
N PRO A 49 -22.97 -2.29 -17.67
CA PRO A 49 -23.92 -3.33 -18.01
C PRO A 49 -25.23 -2.79 -18.61
N HIS A 50 -25.67 -1.59 -18.18
CA HIS A 50 -26.82 -0.93 -18.80
C HIS A 50 -26.49 -0.46 -20.23
N SER A 51 -25.34 0.18 -20.40
CA SER A 51 -24.92 0.76 -21.68
C SER A 51 -24.64 -0.28 -22.78
N ILE A 52 -24.18 -1.47 -22.43
CA ILE A 52 -23.95 -2.56 -23.39
C ILE A 52 -25.21 -2.98 -24.16
N LYS A 53 -26.40 -2.74 -23.58
CA LYS A 53 -27.68 -3.17 -24.16
C LYS A 53 -28.10 -2.34 -25.38
N ASP A 54 -27.74 -1.05 -25.42
CA ASP A 54 -28.24 -0.08 -26.39
C ASP A 54 -27.17 0.78 -27.05
N ARG A 55 -25.89 0.58 -26.67
CA ARG A 55 -24.74 1.34 -27.17
C ARG A 55 -23.61 0.44 -27.63
N GLN A 56 -22.74 0.98 -28.45
CA GLN A 56 -21.52 0.32 -28.85
C GLN A 56 -20.47 0.48 -27.72
N VAL A 57 -20.20 -0.61 -27.01
CA VAL A 57 -19.16 -0.71 -25.99
C VAL A 57 -18.09 -1.68 -26.47
N ASN A 58 -16.84 -1.21 -26.53
CA ASN A 58 -15.70 -2.01 -26.96
C ASN A 58 -14.78 -2.25 -25.77
N ALA A 59 -14.29 -3.47 -25.62
CA ALA A 59 -13.26 -3.81 -24.65
C ALA A 59 -11.87 -3.62 -25.29
N PHE A 60 -10.98 -2.90 -24.61
CA PHE A 60 -9.55 -2.87 -24.91
C PHE A 60 -8.86 -3.89 -23.99
N ILE A 61 -8.21 -4.89 -24.59
CA ILE A 61 -7.51 -5.92 -23.82
C ILE A 61 -6.10 -5.40 -23.54
N PHE A 62 -5.85 -5.08 -22.29
CA PHE A 62 -4.52 -4.67 -21.81
C PHE A 62 -3.64 -5.91 -21.60
N GLN A 63 -2.42 -5.86 -22.09
CA GLN A 63 -1.38 -6.88 -21.88
C GLN A 63 -0.21 -6.20 -21.18
N GLY A 64 -0.12 -6.33 -19.88
CA GLY A 64 0.92 -5.72 -19.05
C GLY A 64 0.61 -5.94 -17.58
N TYR A 65 1.50 -5.47 -16.72
CA TYR A 65 1.27 -5.52 -15.28
C TYR A 65 0.07 -4.66 -14.89
N TRP A 66 -0.87 -5.25 -14.22
CA TRP A 66 -2.01 -4.60 -13.58
C TRP A 66 -2.40 -5.36 -12.32
N GLU A 67 -2.54 -4.65 -11.21
CA GLU A 67 -2.92 -5.24 -9.92
C GLU A 67 -4.06 -4.43 -9.29
N ASP A 68 -5.09 -5.11 -8.82
CA ASP A 68 -6.15 -4.51 -8.01
C ASP A 68 -5.75 -4.51 -6.54
N ILE A 69 -5.40 -3.35 -6.01
CA ILE A 69 -4.99 -3.17 -4.61
C ILE A 69 -6.16 -2.88 -3.66
N GLY A 70 -7.36 -3.34 -4.01
CA GLY A 70 -8.59 -3.12 -3.24
C GLY A 70 -8.68 -3.92 -1.92
N THR A 71 -7.76 -4.83 -1.65
CA THR A 71 -7.69 -5.58 -0.38
C THR A 71 -6.42 -5.25 0.39
N VAL A 72 -6.43 -5.49 1.71
CA VAL A 72 -5.23 -5.32 2.56
C VAL A 72 -4.07 -6.15 2.05
N ARG A 73 -4.33 -7.42 1.70
CA ARG A 73 -3.31 -8.33 1.17
C ARG A 73 -2.73 -7.82 -0.15
N ALA A 74 -3.56 -7.49 -1.13
CA ALA A 74 -3.09 -6.99 -2.42
C ALA A 74 -2.29 -5.69 -2.28
N PHE A 75 -2.75 -4.74 -1.45
CA PHE A 75 -2.01 -3.53 -1.14
C PHE A 75 -0.64 -3.83 -0.51
N TYR A 76 -0.59 -4.74 0.45
CA TYR A 76 0.63 -5.14 1.14
C TYR A 76 1.62 -5.81 0.19
N GLU A 77 1.18 -6.82 -0.57
CA GLU A 77 2.01 -7.57 -1.51
C GLU A 77 2.55 -6.65 -2.61
N ALA A 78 1.70 -5.86 -3.26
CA ALA A 78 2.12 -4.92 -4.30
C ALA A 78 3.17 -3.90 -3.82
N ASN A 79 3.09 -3.45 -2.55
CA ASN A 79 4.13 -2.58 -1.98
C ASN A 79 5.45 -3.31 -1.74
N LEU A 80 5.41 -4.55 -1.26
CA LEU A 80 6.62 -5.33 -1.02
C LEU A 80 7.31 -5.77 -2.31
N ASP A 81 6.56 -6.10 -3.33
CA ASP A 81 7.09 -6.50 -4.65
C ASP A 81 7.94 -5.39 -5.28
N LEU A 82 7.62 -4.12 -4.99
CA LEU A 82 8.47 -2.98 -5.39
C LEU A 82 9.88 -3.03 -4.79
N THR A 83 10.10 -3.78 -3.71
CA THR A 83 11.43 -3.95 -3.08
C THR A 83 12.29 -5.02 -3.75
N ASP A 84 11.75 -5.79 -4.67
CA ASP A 84 12.48 -6.82 -5.40
C ASP A 84 13.55 -6.19 -6.31
N LEU A 85 14.59 -6.95 -6.63
CA LEU A 85 15.68 -6.48 -7.48
C LEU A 85 15.20 -6.06 -8.88
N VAL A 86 14.24 -6.77 -9.41
CA VAL A 86 13.59 -6.49 -10.69
C VAL A 86 12.08 -6.64 -10.48
N PRO A 87 11.40 -5.59 -9.99
CA PRO A 87 9.96 -5.63 -9.80
C PRO A 87 9.24 -5.64 -11.15
N GLU A 88 8.07 -6.25 -11.21
CA GLU A 88 7.23 -6.23 -12.43
C GLU A 88 6.78 -4.81 -12.79
N TYR A 89 6.59 -3.95 -11.80
CA TYR A 89 6.31 -2.53 -11.98
C TYR A 89 7.48 -1.68 -11.48
N SER A 90 7.97 -0.76 -12.30
CA SER A 90 9.09 0.12 -11.96
C SER A 90 8.66 1.59 -11.86
N PHE A 91 9.00 2.26 -10.75
CA PHE A 91 8.89 3.72 -10.64
C PHE A 91 9.98 4.50 -11.38
N PHE A 92 11.01 3.81 -11.88
CA PHE A 92 12.18 4.42 -12.52
C PHE A 92 12.03 4.54 -14.05
N ASP A 93 10.79 4.61 -14.54
CA ASP A 93 10.49 4.83 -15.96
C ASP A 93 10.49 6.33 -16.27
N THR A 94 11.49 6.81 -16.99
CA THR A 94 11.63 8.21 -17.37
C THR A 94 10.67 8.64 -18.49
N GLU A 95 10.19 7.70 -19.29
CA GLU A 95 9.23 7.97 -20.37
C GLU A 95 7.79 8.09 -19.85
N ALA A 96 7.52 7.51 -18.67
CA ALA A 96 6.22 7.57 -18.02
C ALA A 96 6.32 8.03 -16.55
N PRO A 97 6.80 9.26 -16.27
CA PRO A 97 7.00 9.73 -14.91
C PRO A 97 5.69 9.86 -14.14
N ILE A 98 5.70 9.42 -12.89
CA ILE A 98 4.54 9.53 -12.01
C ILE A 98 4.57 10.88 -11.30
N TYR A 99 3.62 11.75 -11.62
CA TYR A 99 3.48 13.05 -10.99
C TYR A 99 2.78 12.92 -9.63
N THR A 100 3.52 13.21 -8.56
CA THR A 100 3.00 13.23 -7.20
C THR A 100 3.03 14.65 -6.65
N HIS A 101 2.33 14.87 -5.52
CA HIS A 101 2.40 16.15 -4.82
C HIS A 101 3.83 16.41 -4.30
N PRO A 102 4.54 17.45 -4.78
CA PRO A 102 5.88 17.75 -4.32
C PRO A 102 5.83 18.25 -2.87
N ARG A 103 6.56 17.58 -1.99
CA ARG A 103 6.57 17.90 -0.55
C ARG A 103 7.81 18.64 -0.12
N PHE A 104 8.79 18.84 -1.01
CA PHE A 104 10.03 19.55 -0.79
C PHE A 104 10.78 19.11 0.48
N LEU A 105 10.80 17.81 0.73
CA LEU A 105 11.46 17.22 1.88
C LEU A 105 12.97 17.12 1.64
N PRO A 106 13.79 17.16 2.70
CA PRO A 106 15.21 16.88 2.60
C PRO A 106 15.45 15.40 2.29
N GLY A 107 16.63 15.07 1.78
CA GLY A 107 17.07 13.69 1.67
C GLY A 107 17.02 12.97 3.01
N SER A 108 16.79 11.65 2.98
CA SER A 108 16.73 10.84 4.19
C SER A 108 18.09 10.66 4.82
N LYS A 109 18.16 10.73 6.16
CA LYS A 109 19.37 10.56 6.96
C LYS A 109 19.41 9.14 7.54
N VAL A 110 20.44 8.36 7.14
CA VAL A 110 20.64 6.98 7.59
C VAL A 110 21.94 6.91 8.37
N ASN A 111 21.87 6.52 9.65
CA ASN A 111 23.00 6.41 10.57
C ASN A 111 23.13 4.97 11.05
N GLY A 112 24.19 4.25 10.64
CA GLY A 112 24.52 2.91 11.14
C GLY A 112 23.51 1.80 10.77
N ALA A 113 22.50 2.06 9.96
CA ALA A 113 21.48 1.08 9.64
C ALA A 113 21.94 0.06 8.58
N ALA A 114 21.50 -1.20 8.74
CA ALA A 114 21.63 -2.25 7.73
C ALA A 114 20.35 -2.34 6.91
N LEU A 115 20.44 -2.11 5.61
CA LEU A 115 19.31 -2.08 4.67
C LEU A 115 19.46 -3.18 3.62
N ARG A 116 18.40 -3.96 3.39
CA ARG A 116 18.34 -4.98 2.36
C ARG A 116 16.97 -4.99 1.72
N GLN A 117 16.89 -4.87 0.39
CA GLN A 117 15.61 -4.81 -0.35
C GLN A 117 14.64 -3.80 0.30
N ALA A 118 15.09 -2.56 0.48
CA ALA A 118 14.32 -1.52 1.17
C ALA A 118 14.13 -0.30 0.28
N ILE A 119 12.92 0.25 0.26
CA ILE A 119 12.62 1.55 -0.34
C ILE A 119 12.49 2.56 0.79
N ILE A 120 13.30 3.62 0.76
CA ILE A 120 13.30 4.69 1.75
C ILE A 120 12.87 5.99 1.07
N SER A 121 11.76 6.55 1.49
CA SER A 121 11.26 7.83 0.99
C SER A 121 11.97 9.02 1.63
N ASP A 122 11.71 10.22 1.10
CA ASP A 122 12.34 11.46 1.57
C ASP A 122 11.98 11.85 3.02
N GLY A 123 12.88 12.57 3.67
CA GLY A 123 12.69 13.14 5.00
C GLY A 123 12.74 12.15 6.15
N CYS A 124 13.23 10.92 5.93
CA CYS A 124 13.37 9.92 6.99
C CYS A 124 14.62 10.14 7.84
N ILE A 125 14.55 9.73 9.11
CA ILE A 125 15.70 9.62 10.01
C ILE A 125 15.73 8.19 10.55
N ILE A 126 16.77 7.42 10.19
CA ILE A 126 16.91 6.01 10.55
C ILE A 126 18.26 5.86 11.27
N SER A 127 18.24 5.33 12.49
CA SER A 127 19.44 5.18 13.33
C SER A 127 19.59 3.74 13.81
N ASP A 128 20.77 3.13 13.59
CA ASP A 128 21.18 1.79 14.08
C ASP A 128 20.07 0.73 13.94
N ALA A 129 19.36 0.70 12.83
CA ALA A 129 18.23 -0.19 12.59
C ALA A 129 18.57 -1.27 11.57
N HIS A 130 17.84 -2.37 11.61
CA HIS A 130 17.88 -3.40 10.58
C HIS A 130 16.55 -3.40 9.80
N ILE A 131 16.61 -3.16 8.48
CA ILE A 131 15.42 -3.07 7.64
C ILE A 131 15.58 -4.02 6.45
N GLU A 132 14.66 -4.95 6.30
CA GLU A 132 14.68 -5.96 5.24
C GLU A 132 13.30 -6.08 4.57
N ARG A 133 13.28 -6.15 3.24
CA ARG A 133 12.09 -6.31 2.39
C ARG A 133 10.93 -5.42 2.87
N SER A 134 11.18 -4.11 2.91
CA SER A 134 10.25 -3.16 3.53
C SER A 134 10.22 -1.82 2.82
N VAL A 135 9.07 -1.17 2.86
CA VAL A 135 8.87 0.19 2.35
C VAL A 135 8.76 1.16 3.52
N ILE A 136 9.60 2.18 3.53
CA ILE A 136 9.64 3.22 4.56
C ILE A 136 9.18 4.53 3.95
N GLY A 137 7.98 4.97 4.30
CA GLY A 137 7.33 6.17 3.81
C GLY A 137 7.94 7.45 4.35
N ILE A 138 7.52 8.57 3.78
CA ILE A 138 8.05 9.91 4.05
C ILE A 138 8.04 10.28 5.54
N ARG A 139 9.06 11.02 5.99
CA ARG A 139 9.19 11.53 7.39
C ARG A 139 9.21 10.45 8.45
N SER A 140 9.48 9.19 8.08
CA SER A 140 9.59 8.13 9.09
C SER A 140 10.79 8.35 10.00
N ILE A 141 10.57 8.23 11.29
CA ILE A 141 11.63 8.20 12.30
C ILE A 141 11.72 6.78 12.84
N ILE A 142 12.90 6.15 12.69
CA ILE A 142 13.16 4.79 13.17
C ILE A 142 14.36 4.86 14.12
N GLN A 143 14.11 4.50 15.38
CA GLN A 143 15.08 4.60 16.45
C GLN A 143 16.03 3.39 16.51
N SER A 144 17.11 3.55 17.28
CA SER A 144 18.17 2.56 17.41
C SER A 144 17.69 1.19 17.93
N GLY A 145 18.24 0.13 17.37
CA GLY A 145 17.91 -1.25 17.72
C GLY A 145 16.61 -1.78 17.10
N ALA A 146 15.89 -0.97 16.33
CA ALA A 146 14.68 -1.43 15.67
C ALA A 146 14.98 -2.42 14.54
N THR A 147 14.16 -3.47 14.44
CA THR A 147 14.19 -4.45 13.36
C THR A 147 12.86 -4.42 12.62
N ILE A 148 12.88 -4.11 11.33
CA ILE A 148 11.70 -4.03 10.49
C ILE A 148 11.87 -5.00 9.33
N ARG A 149 10.91 -5.93 9.16
CA ARG A 149 10.93 -6.92 8.10
C ARG A 149 9.57 -7.03 7.44
N ASN A 150 9.56 -7.32 6.15
CA ASN A 150 8.33 -7.60 5.41
C ASN A 150 7.21 -6.60 5.77
N SER A 151 7.50 -5.31 5.79
CA SER A 151 6.56 -4.33 6.35
C SER A 151 6.48 -3.06 5.54
N VAL A 152 5.31 -2.43 5.59
CA VAL A 152 5.04 -1.14 4.96
C VAL A 152 4.81 -0.10 6.06
N ILE A 153 5.75 0.83 6.23
CA ILE A 153 5.63 1.97 7.12
C ILE A 153 5.22 3.17 6.28
N MET A 154 4.01 3.68 6.42
CA MET A 154 3.49 4.76 5.57
C MET A 154 4.03 6.15 5.92
N GLY A 155 4.75 6.27 7.04
CA GLY A 155 5.45 7.48 7.46
C GLY A 155 4.59 8.47 8.22
N ALA A 156 4.79 9.76 7.96
CA ALA A 156 4.08 10.81 8.67
C ALA A 156 3.65 11.97 7.76
N ASP A 157 2.55 12.62 8.14
CA ASP A 157 2.04 13.80 7.44
C ASP A 157 2.84 15.06 7.82
N TYR A 158 3.48 15.07 9.01
CA TYR A 158 4.27 16.17 9.57
C TYR A 158 5.39 15.63 10.46
N PHE A 159 6.37 16.46 10.78
CA PHE A 159 7.39 16.14 11.80
C PHE A 159 6.86 16.43 13.21
N GLU A 160 7.32 15.67 14.22
CA GLU A 160 6.89 15.82 15.62
C GLU A 160 7.03 17.26 16.14
N GLN A 161 8.13 17.93 15.78
CA GLN A 161 8.40 19.32 16.19
C GLN A 161 7.38 20.32 15.64
N ASP A 162 6.72 20.02 14.52
CA ASP A 162 5.69 20.90 13.92
C ASP A 162 4.36 20.78 14.65
N ARG A 163 4.10 19.62 15.24
CA ARG A 163 2.89 19.28 16.03
C ARG A 163 3.24 18.33 17.17
N PRO A 164 3.83 18.86 18.26
CA PRO A 164 4.20 18.02 19.40
C PRO A 164 3.00 17.30 19.98
N GLY A 165 3.17 16.01 20.28
CA GLY A 165 2.21 15.23 21.07
C GLY A 165 2.16 15.69 22.53
N ALA A 166 1.22 15.14 23.32
CA ALA A 166 1.22 15.32 24.76
C ALA A 166 2.49 14.69 25.38
N ALA A 167 2.93 15.19 26.51
CA ALA A 167 4.22 14.81 27.12
C ALA A 167 4.33 13.33 27.50
N ASP A 168 3.20 12.65 27.67
CA ASP A 168 3.07 11.23 28.02
C ASP A 168 2.87 10.31 26.81
N VAL A 169 2.82 10.86 25.60
CA VAL A 169 2.62 10.10 24.36
C VAL A 169 3.95 9.91 23.65
N PRO A 170 4.30 8.68 23.20
CA PRO A 170 5.54 8.44 22.45
C PRO A 170 5.57 9.29 21.16
N PRO A 171 6.77 9.66 20.69
CA PRO A 171 6.91 10.42 19.45
C PRO A 171 6.43 9.61 18.23
N ILE A 172 6.09 10.30 17.14
CA ILE A 172 5.72 9.68 15.87
C ILE A 172 6.88 8.83 15.34
N GLY A 173 6.57 7.62 14.90
CA GLY A 173 7.53 6.70 14.31
C GLY A 173 7.67 5.41 15.09
N VAL A 174 8.82 4.73 14.90
CA VAL A 174 9.14 3.46 15.54
C VAL A 174 10.22 3.68 16.60
N GLY A 175 9.88 3.35 17.83
CA GLY A 175 10.75 3.48 19.01
C GLY A 175 11.96 2.56 19.01
N ARG A 176 12.75 2.62 20.09
CA ARG A 176 13.98 1.83 20.24
C ARG A 176 13.67 0.36 20.48
N ASN A 177 14.56 -0.52 19.96
CA ASN A 177 14.48 -1.96 20.17
C ASN A 177 13.11 -2.59 19.81
N CYS A 178 12.39 -1.98 18.87
CA CYS A 178 11.14 -2.52 18.36
C CYS A 178 11.41 -3.62 17.34
N VAL A 179 10.47 -4.57 17.25
CA VAL A 179 10.41 -5.56 16.18
C VAL A 179 9.10 -5.38 15.43
N VAL A 180 9.18 -5.19 14.12
CA VAL A 180 8.02 -5.06 13.24
C VAL A 180 8.18 -6.07 12.11
N ASP A 181 7.30 -7.05 12.04
CA ASP A 181 7.30 -8.07 11.00
C ASP A 181 5.90 -8.30 10.46
N ARG A 182 5.75 -8.37 9.14
CA ARG A 182 4.48 -8.57 8.42
C ARG A 182 3.39 -7.59 8.87
N ALA A 183 3.70 -6.29 8.76
CA ALA A 183 2.82 -5.23 9.22
C ALA A 183 2.68 -4.09 8.21
N ILE A 184 1.53 -3.43 8.28
CA ILE A 184 1.28 -2.12 7.70
C ILE A 184 1.13 -1.14 8.87
N ILE A 185 2.04 -0.18 8.97
CA ILE A 185 1.97 0.90 9.96
C ILE A 185 1.51 2.16 9.23
N ASP A 186 0.29 2.58 9.48
CA ASP A 186 -0.28 3.75 8.84
C ASP A 186 0.30 5.06 9.40
N LYS A 187 -0.02 6.16 8.76
CA LYS A 187 0.60 7.47 9.01
C LYS A 187 0.42 7.98 10.43
N ASN A 188 1.45 8.66 10.90
CA ASN A 188 1.49 9.29 12.23
C ASN A 188 1.36 8.30 13.40
N ALA A 189 1.50 7.00 13.17
CA ALA A 189 1.50 6.01 14.24
C ALA A 189 2.69 6.25 15.19
N ARG A 190 2.46 6.00 16.48
CA ARG A 190 3.38 6.24 17.58
C ARG A 190 3.69 4.92 18.26
N ILE A 191 4.80 4.31 17.89
CA ILE A 191 5.23 3.01 18.42
C ILE A 191 6.30 3.27 19.49
N ALA A 192 5.97 3.02 20.74
CA ALA A 192 6.90 3.24 21.85
C ALA A 192 8.05 2.23 21.87
N ASP A 193 9.03 2.42 22.73
CA ASP A 193 10.21 1.57 22.85
C ASP A 193 9.86 0.11 23.25
N GLY A 194 10.57 -0.86 22.68
CA GLY A 194 10.47 -2.28 23.02
C GLY A 194 9.19 -2.98 22.55
N VAL A 195 8.43 -2.37 21.64
CA VAL A 195 7.22 -2.97 21.09
C VAL A 195 7.58 -4.06 20.07
N VAL A 196 6.84 -5.17 20.12
CA VAL A 196 6.92 -6.27 19.16
C VAL A 196 5.60 -6.34 18.40
N ILE A 197 5.63 -6.16 17.08
CA ILE A 197 4.50 -6.24 16.17
C ILE A 197 4.73 -7.40 15.21
N THR A 198 3.95 -8.48 15.38
CA THR A 198 4.02 -9.66 14.51
C THR A 198 2.70 -10.43 14.55
N PRO A 199 2.23 -10.99 13.43
CA PRO A 199 1.04 -11.86 13.44
C PRO A 199 1.32 -13.26 13.99
N GLU A 200 2.55 -13.56 14.40
CA GLU A 200 2.94 -14.90 14.85
C GLU A 200 2.15 -15.32 16.10
N GLY A 201 1.60 -16.52 16.07
CA GLY A 201 0.77 -17.06 17.16
C GLY A 201 -0.63 -16.45 17.28
N LYS A 202 -1.06 -15.61 16.34
CA LYS A 202 -2.37 -14.96 16.34
C LYS A 202 -3.30 -15.48 15.24
N ALA A 203 -4.59 -15.21 15.38
CA ALA A 203 -5.57 -15.50 14.33
C ALA A 203 -5.27 -14.66 13.07
N ALA A 204 -5.54 -15.23 11.89
CA ALA A 204 -5.35 -14.53 10.62
C ALA A 204 -6.21 -13.27 10.48
N ASN A 205 -7.33 -13.21 11.20
CA ASN A 205 -8.21 -12.05 11.27
C ASN A 205 -8.55 -11.77 12.73
N LEU A 206 -8.29 -10.54 13.18
CA LEU A 206 -8.49 -10.09 14.56
C LEU A 206 -8.80 -8.60 14.57
N ASP A 207 -9.72 -8.19 15.44
CA ASP A 207 -9.99 -6.79 15.77
C ASP A 207 -9.56 -6.53 17.22
N ALA A 208 -8.72 -5.52 17.42
CA ALA A 208 -8.30 -5.02 18.72
C ALA A 208 -8.46 -3.49 18.79
N ASP A 209 -8.26 -2.88 19.96
CA ASP A 209 -8.54 -1.46 20.18
C ASP A 209 -7.66 -0.52 19.32
N ASN A 210 -6.41 -0.87 19.12
CA ASN A 210 -5.42 -0.01 18.45
C ASN A 210 -4.65 -0.70 17.31
N TYR A 211 -5.06 -1.91 16.93
CA TYR A 211 -4.56 -2.61 15.75
C TYR A 211 -5.58 -3.61 15.21
N PHE A 212 -5.37 -4.07 13.99
CA PHE A 212 -6.14 -5.14 13.35
C PHE A 212 -5.19 -6.19 12.78
N ILE A 213 -5.69 -7.40 12.53
CA ILE A 213 -5.01 -8.38 11.69
C ILE A 213 -5.97 -8.76 10.57
N ARG A 214 -5.47 -8.75 9.33
CA ARG A 214 -6.19 -9.20 8.14
C ARG A 214 -5.27 -10.08 7.31
N ASP A 215 -5.72 -11.28 7.04
CA ASP A 215 -4.94 -12.27 6.27
C ASP A 215 -3.53 -12.52 6.84
N GLY A 216 -3.36 -12.45 8.16
CA GLY A 216 -2.06 -12.60 8.82
C GLY A 216 -1.13 -11.40 8.63
N ILE A 217 -1.65 -10.23 8.32
CA ILE A 217 -0.93 -8.95 8.26
C ILE A 217 -1.42 -8.06 9.39
N VAL A 218 -0.52 -7.58 10.24
CA VAL A 218 -0.86 -6.63 11.31
C VAL A 218 -1.04 -5.25 10.71
N ILE A 219 -2.11 -4.55 11.10
CA ILE A 219 -2.39 -3.19 10.67
C ILE A 219 -2.48 -2.30 11.91
N VAL A 220 -1.58 -1.34 12.00
CA VAL A 220 -1.63 -0.27 12.99
C VAL A 220 -2.22 0.96 12.30
N PRO A 221 -3.44 1.39 12.68
CA PRO A 221 -4.13 2.46 11.96
C PRO A 221 -3.49 3.83 12.19
N LYS A 222 -3.88 4.78 11.34
CA LYS A 222 -3.43 6.17 11.40
C LYS A 222 -3.63 6.78 12.78
N ASN A 223 -2.60 7.48 13.28
CA ASN A 223 -2.55 8.12 14.59
C ASN A 223 -2.65 7.16 15.80
N ALA A 224 -2.60 5.85 15.59
CA ALA A 224 -2.61 4.90 16.71
C ALA A 224 -1.37 5.08 17.60
N VAL A 225 -1.57 4.82 18.89
CA VAL A 225 -0.50 4.82 19.91
C VAL A 225 -0.36 3.40 20.44
N ILE A 226 0.85 2.84 20.30
CA ILE A 226 1.20 1.53 20.87
C ILE A 226 2.11 1.76 22.07
N PRO A 227 1.66 1.45 23.30
CA PRO A 227 2.42 1.68 24.52
C PRO A 227 3.73 0.85 24.62
N PRO A 228 4.67 1.22 25.49
CA PRO A 228 5.94 0.51 25.65
C PRO A 228 5.77 -0.97 26.02
N GLY A 229 6.62 -1.84 25.45
CA GLY A 229 6.68 -3.26 25.77
C GLY A 229 5.46 -4.09 25.39
N VAL A 230 4.57 -3.53 24.59
CA VAL A 230 3.40 -4.27 24.05
C VAL A 230 3.87 -5.30 23.02
N TRP A 231 3.29 -6.49 23.09
CA TRP A 231 3.45 -7.55 22.10
C TRP A 231 2.13 -7.76 21.35
N ILE A 232 2.11 -7.29 20.11
CA ILE A 232 1.05 -7.51 19.14
C ILE A 232 1.39 -8.73 18.30
#